data_99f0c2b79d88138fc5628443008f8da0
#
_entry.id   99f0c2b79d88138fc5628443008f8da0
#
_cell.length_a   1.000
_cell.length_b   1.000
_cell.length_c   1.000
_cell.angle_alpha   90.00
_cell.angle_beta   90.00
_cell.angle_gamma   90.00
#
_symmetry.space_group_name_H-M   'P 1'
#
loop_
_entity.id
_entity.type
_entity.pdbx_description
1 polymer ?
#
loop_
_entity_poly.entity_id
_entity_poly.type
_entity_poly.pdbx_seq_one_letter_code
_entity_poly.pdbx_strand_id
1 'polypeptide(L)'
;MGFRISKTDEKSGNESMNKPKRTWLSLLLSMALCFTLCFGSSGFAQAASYDQTKAAFTKCGDYLYNENEAPRFGSIGGEWIIYGLGHAGHAMRDSYLAAYRKSVEQALEEGYRGAKGIFHDKKFTEYSRVIVAMSAVGMDATDVDGYDLTAPLADFVNVKWQGMNGPIWALIALDSGKYEMPKRTDAYAYGTLTPDETDRQNSRQKMVDFILANQFGDGGWNLQPKEKDSSGYNAVSDVDMTGMALIALAPYRKQASVKKAIDRAIAYLSEQQQASGGFGSWGTLNSESCAQVICALTACGVNPNTDKRFVKNGKSVIDGLMSFYDEKAGGFRHVNTASGGYEPVVNQMATEQAYYALAFFYKSVPDKAALTKAAKAGSGKLKVSWKQAEINTDYVTKQSGKTATVSGYQIVCATDKKFSKNVVKTTVSGESLSKTVTGLKKGKTYYVKVRAYKTVNGKKIYGLYSSVKSQKV
;
A
#
# COMPACT_ATOMS: atom_id res chain seq x y z
N MET A 1 -23.10 -58.01 -2.42
CA MET A 1 -24.31 -57.90 -3.23
C MET A 1 -24.07 -56.77 -4.20
N GLY A 2 -23.72 -56.92 -5.41
CA GLY A 2 -23.72 -57.84 -6.51
C GLY A 2 -24.99 -57.70 -7.37
N PHE A 3 -24.91 -56.97 -8.51
CA PHE A 3 -25.65 -57.21 -9.74
C PHE A 3 -25.22 -56.11 -10.74
N ARG A 4 -24.43 -56.41 -11.76
CA ARG A 4 -24.54 -57.07 -13.09
C ARG A 4 -25.37 -56.23 -14.11
N ILE A 5 -24.63 -55.66 -15.03
CA ILE A 5 -24.55 -55.62 -16.50
C ILE A 5 -25.80 -56.11 -17.26
N SER A 6 -26.22 -55.31 -18.28
CA SER A 6 -26.60 -55.90 -19.57
C SER A 6 -26.34 -54.91 -20.73
N LYS A 7 -25.60 -55.42 -21.71
CA LYS A 7 -25.46 -54.90 -23.09
C LYS A 7 -26.63 -55.39 -23.96
N THR A 8 -27.00 -54.66 -24.98
CA THR A 8 -27.43 -55.15 -26.30
C THR A 8 -27.26 -54.06 -27.35
N ASP A 9 -26.55 -54.29 -28.25
CA ASP A 9 -26.18 -54.48 -29.61
C ASP A 9 -27.15 -53.91 -30.68
N GLU A 10 -26.52 -53.23 -31.63
CA GLU A 10 -26.61 -53.17 -33.09
C GLU A 10 -27.95 -53.08 -33.84
N LYS A 11 -28.03 -52.15 -34.77
CA LYS A 11 -27.93 -52.44 -36.22
C LYS A 11 -27.97 -51.18 -37.11
N SER A 12 -27.07 -51.18 -38.06
CA SER A 12 -26.85 -50.54 -39.30
C SER A 12 -28.06 -50.14 -40.16
N GLY A 13 -27.92 -49.05 -40.90
CA GLY A 13 -28.72 -48.68 -42.07
C GLY A 13 -28.07 -47.58 -42.88
N ASN A 14 -27.40 -48.00 -43.94
CA ASN A 14 -26.83 -47.18 -45.00
C ASN A 14 -27.92 -46.72 -45.95
N GLU A 15 -28.04 -45.43 -46.29
CA GLU A 15 -28.52 -45.02 -47.60
C GLU A 15 -27.96 -43.66 -48.04
N SER A 16 -27.61 -43.63 -49.28
CA SER A 16 -26.83 -42.65 -50.03
C SER A 16 -27.64 -41.50 -50.64
N MET A 17 -26.88 -40.44 -50.90
CA MET A 17 -27.03 -39.43 -51.97
C MET A 17 -28.21 -38.44 -51.98
N ASN A 18 -27.91 -37.16 -51.79
CA ASN A 18 -27.86 -36.18 -52.89
C ASN A 18 -27.50 -34.76 -52.38
N LYS A 19 -26.50 -34.16 -53.01
CA LYS A 19 -26.17 -32.72 -52.83
C LYS A 19 -27.16 -31.83 -53.62
N PRO A 20 -27.42 -30.62 -53.14
CA PRO A 20 -27.18 -29.48 -53.95
C PRO A 20 -26.29 -28.41 -53.34
N LYS A 21 -25.37 -27.94 -54.15
CA LYS A 21 -24.55 -26.75 -53.94
C LYS A 21 -25.48 -25.51 -53.96
N ARG A 22 -25.59 -24.81 -52.81
CA ARG A 22 -25.95 -23.37 -52.63
C ARG A 22 -26.30 -23.14 -51.17
N THR A 23 -25.28 -22.89 -50.31
CA THR A 23 -25.50 -22.27 -48.98
C THR A 23 -24.18 -21.86 -48.29
N TRP A 24 -23.12 -21.62 -49.07
CA TRP A 24 -21.85 -21.16 -48.46
C TRP A 24 -21.79 -19.63 -48.29
N LEU A 25 -22.66 -18.86 -48.92
CA LEU A 25 -22.68 -17.38 -48.79
C LEU A 25 -23.52 -16.88 -47.59
N SER A 26 -24.53 -17.66 -47.19
CA SER A 26 -25.36 -17.30 -46.03
C SER A 26 -24.75 -17.69 -44.70
N LEU A 27 -23.88 -18.72 -44.65
CA LEU A 27 -23.16 -19.11 -43.44
C LEU A 27 -21.99 -18.14 -43.10
N LEU A 28 -21.36 -17.53 -44.11
CA LEU A 28 -20.32 -16.51 -43.87
C LEU A 28 -20.89 -15.17 -43.43
N LEU A 29 -22.11 -14.80 -43.84
CA LEU A 29 -22.78 -13.59 -43.36
C LEU A 29 -23.36 -13.77 -41.94
N SER A 30 -23.84 -14.95 -41.57
CA SER A 30 -24.31 -15.23 -40.21
C SER A 30 -23.17 -15.40 -39.22
N MET A 31 -22.00 -15.93 -39.60
CA MET A 31 -20.83 -15.93 -38.75
C MET A 31 -20.21 -14.54 -38.56
N ALA A 32 -20.24 -13.68 -39.59
CA ALA A 32 -19.81 -12.28 -39.46
C ALA A 32 -20.75 -11.46 -38.56
N LEU A 33 -22.08 -11.73 -38.59
CA LEU A 33 -23.03 -11.08 -37.68
C LEU A 33 -23.02 -11.64 -36.26
N CYS A 34 -22.70 -12.93 -36.08
CA CYS A 34 -22.50 -13.50 -34.73
C CYS A 34 -21.17 -13.06 -34.09
N PHE A 35 -20.13 -12.74 -34.88
CA PHE A 35 -18.89 -12.19 -34.36
C PHE A 35 -18.99 -10.71 -33.95
N THR A 36 -19.99 -9.96 -34.50
CA THR A 36 -20.26 -8.57 -34.08
C THR A 36 -21.26 -8.45 -32.92
N LEU A 37 -21.94 -9.53 -32.54
CA LEU A 37 -22.88 -9.54 -31.40
C LEU A 37 -22.38 -10.32 -30.17
N CYS A 38 -21.23 -11.01 -30.24
CA CYS A 38 -20.57 -11.63 -29.11
C CYS A 38 -19.44 -10.77 -28.50
N PHE A 39 -19.23 -9.55 -28.98
CA PHE A 39 -18.64 -8.49 -28.16
C PHE A 39 -19.76 -7.83 -27.32
N GLY A 40 -20.56 -8.67 -26.67
CA GLY A 40 -21.22 -8.28 -25.45
C GLY A 40 -20.13 -7.79 -24.51
N SER A 41 -20.21 -6.54 -24.15
CA SER A 41 -19.40 -5.82 -23.17
C SER A 41 -18.96 -6.73 -22.01
N SER A 42 -17.91 -7.52 -22.21
CA SER A 42 -16.98 -7.73 -21.13
C SER A 42 -16.44 -6.32 -20.87
N GLY A 43 -17.09 -5.61 -19.97
CA GLY A 43 -16.61 -4.34 -19.46
C GLY A 43 -15.24 -4.64 -18.91
N PHE A 44 -14.19 -4.43 -19.68
CA PHE A 44 -12.88 -4.24 -19.13
C PHE A 44 -13.06 -3.09 -18.16
N ALA A 45 -13.11 -3.41 -16.87
CA ALA A 45 -13.18 -2.38 -15.85
C ALA A 45 -12.07 -1.39 -16.19
N GLN A 46 -12.46 -0.20 -16.62
CA GLN A 46 -11.52 0.85 -16.98
C GLN A 46 -10.69 1.11 -15.71
N ALA A 47 -9.37 1.26 -15.86
CA ALA A 47 -8.52 1.63 -14.75
C ALA A 47 -9.11 2.87 -14.07
N ALA A 48 -9.20 2.85 -12.74
CA ALA A 48 -9.72 3.98 -11.99
C ALA A 48 -8.88 5.21 -12.30
N SER A 49 -9.52 6.33 -12.64
CA SER A 49 -8.80 7.58 -12.84
C SER A 49 -8.23 8.07 -11.51
N TYR A 50 -7.16 8.86 -11.57
CA TYR A 50 -6.59 9.48 -10.37
C TYR A 50 -7.64 10.29 -9.59
N ASP A 51 -8.51 11.02 -10.29
CA ASP A 51 -9.56 11.84 -9.67
C ASP A 51 -10.65 10.98 -8.99
N GLN A 52 -11.04 9.85 -9.61
CA GLN A 52 -11.97 8.88 -9.00
C GLN A 52 -11.39 8.27 -7.72
N THR A 53 -10.12 7.87 -7.74
CA THR A 53 -9.46 7.32 -6.56
C THR A 53 -9.35 8.37 -5.45
N LYS A 54 -9.09 9.65 -5.79
CA LYS A 54 -9.02 10.74 -4.83
C LYS A 54 -10.40 11.05 -4.22
N ALA A 55 -11.45 11.05 -5.03
CA ALA A 55 -12.83 11.19 -4.55
C ALA A 55 -13.23 10.04 -3.60
N ALA A 56 -12.90 8.80 -3.95
CA ALA A 56 -13.13 7.64 -3.09
C ALA A 56 -12.36 7.76 -1.76
N PHE A 57 -11.10 8.19 -1.79
CA PHE A 57 -10.29 8.44 -0.59
C PHE A 57 -10.95 9.45 0.34
N THR A 58 -11.42 10.59 -0.18
CA THR A 58 -12.12 11.61 0.62
C THR A 58 -13.40 11.04 1.23
N LYS A 59 -14.27 10.43 0.41
CA LYS A 59 -15.54 9.86 0.85
C LYS A 59 -15.37 8.75 1.89
N CYS A 60 -14.34 7.91 1.73
CA CYS A 60 -14.02 6.85 2.68
C CYS A 60 -13.58 7.41 4.05
N GLY A 61 -12.81 8.51 4.07
CA GLY A 61 -12.43 9.18 5.31
C GLY A 61 -13.63 9.75 6.05
N ASP A 62 -14.53 10.43 5.33
CA ASP A 62 -15.78 10.95 5.90
C ASP A 62 -16.68 9.82 6.43
N TYR A 63 -16.79 8.71 5.68
CA TYR A 63 -17.50 7.50 6.11
C TYR A 63 -16.95 6.95 7.42
N LEU A 64 -15.64 6.67 7.50
CA LEU A 64 -15.02 6.11 8.70
C LEU A 64 -15.15 7.04 9.92
N TYR A 65 -14.99 8.33 9.72
CA TYR A 65 -15.08 9.32 10.80
C TYR A 65 -16.51 9.44 11.34
N ASN A 66 -17.52 9.42 10.46
CA ASN A 66 -18.93 9.60 10.85
C ASN A 66 -19.56 8.31 11.42
N GLU A 67 -19.20 7.13 10.88
CA GLU A 67 -19.71 5.85 11.39
C GLU A 67 -19.11 5.46 12.76
N ASN A 68 -17.99 6.10 13.16
CA ASN A 68 -17.31 5.81 14.41
C ASN A 68 -17.15 7.10 15.23
N GLU A 69 -18.26 7.60 15.79
CA GLU A 69 -18.29 8.87 16.53
C GLU A 69 -17.38 8.91 17.78
N ALA A 70 -17.09 7.75 18.38
CA ALA A 70 -16.23 7.59 19.53
C ALA A 70 -15.31 6.38 19.36
N PRO A 71 -14.14 6.55 18.73
CA PRO A 71 -13.19 5.46 18.55
C PRO A 71 -12.70 4.95 19.90
N ARG A 72 -12.46 3.63 19.98
CA ARG A 72 -12.11 2.97 21.23
C ARG A 72 -10.82 2.17 21.06
N PHE A 73 -10.16 1.89 22.18
CA PHE A 73 -9.10 0.89 22.22
C PHE A 73 -9.60 -0.43 21.60
N GLY A 74 -8.88 -0.91 20.60
CA GLY A 74 -9.23 -2.10 19.83
C GLY A 74 -8.91 -1.91 18.34
N SER A 75 -8.60 -3.00 17.67
CA SER A 75 -8.10 -2.99 16.29
C SER A 75 -9.10 -2.36 15.31
N ILE A 76 -10.28 -2.96 15.16
CA ILE A 76 -11.34 -2.47 14.27
C ILE A 76 -12.21 -1.47 15.04
N GLY A 77 -12.46 -0.32 14.44
CA GLY A 77 -13.21 0.77 15.10
C GLY A 77 -12.36 1.62 16.04
N GLY A 78 -11.07 1.37 16.11
CA GLY A 78 -10.13 2.04 17.00
C GLY A 78 -8.85 2.48 16.31
N GLU A 79 -7.74 1.78 16.60
CA GLU A 79 -6.41 2.22 16.19
C GLU A 79 -6.27 2.39 14.68
N TRP A 80 -6.83 1.51 13.86
CA TRP A 80 -6.68 1.63 12.40
C TRP A 80 -7.43 2.81 11.81
N ILE A 81 -8.57 3.21 12.42
CA ILE A 81 -9.25 4.46 12.05
C ILE A 81 -8.38 5.66 12.40
N ILE A 82 -7.91 5.76 13.65
CA ILE A 82 -7.06 6.88 14.11
C ILE A 82 -5.81 6.97 13.26
N TYR A 83 -5.16 5.83 12.97
CA TYR A 83 -3.98 5.74 12.11
C TYR A 83 -4.26 6.27 10.69
N GLY A 84 -5.36 5.81 10.10
CA GLY A 84 -5.77 6.24 8.76
C GLY A 84 -6.11 7.72 8.69
N LEU A 85 -6.97 8.20 9.59
CA LEU A 85 -7.39 9.62 9.66
C LEU A 85 -6.19 10.54 9.92
N GLY A 86 -5.28 10.14 10.82
CA GLY A 86 -4.06 10.89 11.12
C GLY A 86 -3.16 11.02 9.88
N HIS A 87 -2.83 9.92 9.21
CA HIS A 87 -2.00 9.94 8.00
C HIS A 87 -2.68 10.63 6.81
N ALA A 88 -4.01 10.56 6.72
CA ALA A 88 -4.78 11.30 5.73
C ALA A 88 -4.85 12.81 6.01
N GLY A 89 -4.57 13.23 7.24
CA GLY A 89 -4.78 14.60 7.68
C GLY A 89 -6.24 15.01 7.67
N HIS A 90 -7.12 14.04 7.98
CA HIS A 90 -8.55 14.28 8.14
C HIS A 90 -8.79 15.24 9.31
N ALA A 91 -9.73 16.16 9.18
CA ALA A 91 -10.11 17.05 10.28
C ALA A 91 -10.86 16.23 11.34
N MET A 92 -10.37 16.25 12.57
CA MET A 92 -10.98 15.57 13.70
C MET A 92 -11.28 16.57 14.82
N ARG A 93 -12.40 16.39 15.49
CA ARG A 93 -12.75 17.19 16.68
C ARG A 93 -11.85 16.77 17.85
N ASP A 94 -11.51 17.70 18.73
CA ASP A 94 -10.74 17.38 19.93
C ASP A 94 -11.43 16.34 20.80
N SER A 95 -12.78 16.38 20.89
CA SER A 95 -13.57 15.40 21.62
C SER A 95 -13.46 13.97 21.05
N TYR A 96 -13.26 13.84 19.73
CA TYR A 96 -13.04 12.55 19.07
C TYR A 96 -11.73 11.90 19.51
N LEU A 97 -10.66 12.70 19.48
CA LEU A 97 -9.34 12.25 19.92
C LEU A 97 -9.27 12.03 21.42
N ALA A 98 -9.98 12.88 22.22
CA ALA A 98 -10.10 12.70 23.68
C ALA A 98 -10.85 11.41 24.04
N ALA A 99 -11.90 11.04 23.28
CA ALA A 99 -12.62 9.78 23.48
C ALA A 99 -11.71 8.57 23.24
N TYR A 100 -10.92 8.59 22.16
CA TYR A 100 -9.93 7.55 21.89
C TYR A 100 -8.90 7.44 23.03
N ARG A 101 -8.25 8.56 23.39
CA ARG A 101 -7.26 8.59 24.50
C ARG A 101 -7.84 8.02 25.78
N LYS A 102 -9.04 8.48 26.19
CA LYS A 102 -9.72 8.00 27.37
C LYS A 102 -9.97 6.49 27.34
N SER A 103 -10.32 5.94 26.18
CA SER A 103 -10.52 4.48 26.04
C SER A 103 -9.23 3.69 26.18
N VAL A 104 -8.09 4.23 25.75
CA VAL A 104 -6.77 3.64 25.98
C VAL A 104 -6.39 3.69 27.45
N GLU A 105 -6.62 4.84 28.14
CA GLU A 105 -6.40 5.01 29.58
C GLU A 105 -7.25 4.02 30.38
N GLN A 106 -8.52 3.85 30.02
CA GLN A 106 -9.40 2.86 30.65
C GLN A 106 -8.89 1.42 30.48
N ALA A 107 -8.42 1.07 29.27
CA ALA A 107 -7.85 -0.25 29.01
C ALA A 107 -6.58 -0.52 29.83
N LEU A 108 -5.77 0.50 30.10
CA LEU A 108 -4.59 0.42 30.98
C LEU A 108 -5.00 0.29 32.45
N GLU A 109 -6.00 1.03 32.90
CA GLU A 109 -6.50 0.97 34.28
C GLU A 109 -7.18 -0.38 34.57
N GLU A 110 -7.98 -0.92 33.66
CA GLU A 110 -8.56 -2.26 33.75
C GLU A 110 -7.48 -3.34 33.69
N GLY A 111 -6.52 -3.16 32.80
CA GLY A 111 -5.38 -4.02 32.57
C GLY A 111 -5.72 -5.46 32.17
N TYR A 112 -4.74 -6.16 31.64
CA TYR A 112 -4.91 -7.57 31.28
C TYR A 112 -5.05 -8.45 32.53
N ARG A 113 -6.22 -9.10 32.68
CA ARG A 113 -6.56 -9.92 33.85
C ARG A 113 -6.38 -9.16 35.18
N GLY A 114 -6.67 -7.86 35.18
CA GLY A 114 -6.55 -7.00 36.35
C GLY A 114 -5.12 -6.48 36.63
N ALA A 115 -4.16 -6.79 35.80
CA ALA A 115 -2.82 -6.24 35.90
C ALA A 115 -2.78 -4.89 35.17
N LYS A 116 -2.92 -3.80 35.94
CA LYS A 116 -2.92 -2.43 35.45
C LYS A 116 -1.68 -2.10 34.63
N GLY A 117 -1.81 -1.25 33.61
CA GLY A 117 -0.74 -0.84 32.71
C GLY A 117 -0.41 -1.89 31.64
N ILE A 118 -1.17 -2.98 31.54
CA ILE A 118 -0.86 -4.10 30.69
C ILE A 118 -2.01 -4.38 29.74
N PHE A 119 -1.77 -4.22 28.42
CA PHE A 119 -2.76 -4.58 27.40
C PHE A 119 -2.85 -6.09 27.18
N HIS A 120 -1.71 -6.78 27.22
CA HIS A 120 -1.65 -8.23 27.06
C HIS A 120 -0.28 -8.77 27.50
N ASP A 121 -0.25 -9.96 28.09
CA ASP A 121 0.97 -10.59 28.62
C ASP A 121 1.91 -11.18 27.53
N LYS A 122 1.41 -11.38 26.32
CA LYS A 122 2.15 -12.02 25.21
C LYS A 122 2.00 -11.31 23.87
N LYS A 123 0.88 -10.59 23.63
CA LYS A 123 0.62 -9.94 22.36
C LYS A 123 1.15 -8.51 22.35
N PHE A 124 2.45 -8.36 22.15
CA PHE A 124 3.11 -7.05 22.18
C PHE A 124 2.78 -6.19 20.95
N THR A 125 2.18 -6.77 19.91
CA THR A 125 1.59 -6.01 18.80
C THR A 125 0.41 -5.12 19.26
N GLU A 126 -0.24 -5.41 20.40
CA GLU A 126 -1.26 -4.52 20.98
C GLU A 126 -0.66 -3.15 21.32
N TYR A 127 0.51 -3.13 21.98
CA TYR A 127 1.22 -1.87 22.24
C TYR A 127 1.65 -1.19 20.94
N SER A 128 2.24 -1.94 20.02
CA SER A 128 2.70 -1.39 18.74
C SER A 128 1.56 -0.72 17.97
N ARG A 129 0.37 -1.32 17.95
CA ARG A 129 -0.82 -0.80 17.28
C ARG A 129 -1.27 0.52 17.88
N VAL A 130 -1.36 0.61 19.22
CA VAL A 130 -1.73 1.85 19.92
C VAL A 130 -0.68 2.94 19.66
N ILE A 131 0.62 2.62 19.77
CA ILE A 131 1.71 3.57 19.52
C ILE A 131 1.62 4.18 18.11
N VAL A 132 1.42 3.37 17.06
CA VAL A 132 1.33 3.92 15.69
C VAL A 132 0.11 4.80 15.50
N ALA A 133 -1.02 4.46 16.12
CA ALA A 133 -2.24 5.27 16.07
C ALA A 133 -2.03 6.61 16.79
N MET A 134 -1.51 6.60 18.02
CA MET A 134 -1.22 7.80 18.78
C MET A 134 -0.20 8.70 18.08
N SER A 135 0.88 8.13 17.56
CA SER A 135 1.90 8.87 16.79
C SER A 135 1.31 9.54 15.55
N ALA A 136 0.35 8.91 14.87
CA ALA A 136 -0.27 9.46 13.67
C ALA A 136 -1.08 10.75 13.93
N VAL A 137 -1.50 10.95 15.17
CA VAL A 137 -2.27 12.14 15.60
C VAL A 137 -1.49 13.03 16.59
N GLY A 138 -0.21 12.75 16.82
CA GLY A 138 0.67 13.57 17.64
C GLY A 138 0.47 13.40 19.15
N MET A 139 -0.16 12.33 19.59
CA MET A 139 -0.21 11.94 20.98
C MET A 139 1.10 11.29 21.40
N ASP A 140 1.55 11.58 22.63
CA ASP A 140 2.73 10.94 23.21
C ASP A 140 2.37 9.57 23.78
N ALA A 141 3.01 8.53 23.25
CA ALA A 141 2.83 7.16 23.72
C ALA A 141 3.78 6.78 24.88
N THR A 142 4.69 7.68 25.27
CA THR A 142 5.59 7.47 26.42
C THR A 142 4.98 7.94 27.74
N ASP A 143 3.84 8.65 27.67
CA ASP A 143 3.09 9.10 28.86
C ASP A 143 1.58 9.06 28.59
N VAL A 144 0.97 7.92 28.87
CA VAL A 144 -0.46 7.71 28.80
C VAL A 144 -0.94 7.36 30.22
N ASP A 145 -1.44 8.38 30.94
CA ASP A 145 -1.84 8.25 32.34
C ASP A 145 -0.72 7.67 33.24
N GLY A 146 0.53 8.10 33.01
CA GLY A 146 1.72 7.64 33.72
C GLY A 146 2.32 6.33 33.21
N TYR A 147 1.76 5.71 32.17
CA TYR A 147 2.29 4.50 31.55
C TYR A 147 3.07 4.81 30.26
N ASP A 148 4.28 4.27 30.14
CA ASP A 148 5.07 4.28 28.91
C ASP A 148 4.72 3.05 28.05
N LEU A 149 3.95 3.25 26.98
CA LEU A 149 3.54 2.17 26.09
C LEU A 149 4.70 1.60 25.25
N THR A 150 5.84 2.30 25.18
CA THR A 150 7.02 1.80 24.46
C THR A 150 7.82 0.83 25.32
N ALA A 151 7.74 0.95 26.66
CA ALA A 151 8.53 0.15 27.59
C ALA A 151 8.41 -1.37 27.40
N PRO A 152 7.24 -1.96 27.13
CA PRO A 152 7.12 -3.39 26.84
C PRO A 152 7.93 -3.86 25.63
N LEU A 153 8.17 -3.00 24.65
CA LEU A 153 8.93 -3.32 23.43
C LEU A 153 10.44 -3.46 23.69
N ALA A 154 10.91 -3.17 24.90
CA ALA A 154 12.30 -3.33 25.31
C ALA A 154 12.74 -4.79 25.49
N ASP A 155 11.81 -5.73 25.63
CA ASP A 155 12.12 -7.14 25.79
C ASP A 155 12.00 -7.89 24.46
N PHE A 156 13.14 -8.30 23.89
CA PHE A 156 13.19 -8.93 22.58
C PHE A 156 12.53 -10.32 22.56
N VAL A 157 12.60 -11.07 23.66
CA VAL A 157 12.00 -12.40 23.76
C VAL A 157 10.48 -12.30 23.70
N ASN A 158 9.91 -11.37 24.45
CA ASN A 158 8.48 -11.13 24.45
C ASN A 158 7.99 -10.59 23.10
N VAL A 159 8.75 -9.66 22.50
CA VAL A 159 8.43 -9.13 21.16
C VAL A 159 8.38 -10.25 20.11
N LYS A 160 9.28 -11.23 20.15
CA LYS A 160 9.29 -12.37 19.21
C LYS A 160 8.16 -13.39 19.42
N TRP A 161 7.42 -13.32 20.52
CA TRP A 161 6.41 -14.34 20.83
C TRP A 161 5.36 -14.54 19.74
N GLN A 162 4.94 -13.43 19.06
CA GLN A 162 3.99 -13.45 17.95
C GLN A 162 4.67 -13.71 16.59
N GLY A 163 5.80 -14.41 16.56
CA GLY A 163 6.51 -14.68 15.31
C GLY A 163 7.05 -13.40 14.67
N MET A 164 6.91 -13.30 13.35
CA MET A 164 7.43 -12.15 12.59
C MET A 164 6.66 -10.85 12.88
N ASN A 165 5.37 -10.95 13.23
CA ASN A 165 4.55 -9.76 13.53
C ASN A 165 5.15 -8.91 14.66
N GLY A 166 5.68 -9.53 15.69
CA GLY A 166 6.20 -8.81 16.86
C GLY A 166 7.33 -7.85 16.49
N PRO A 167 8.49 -8.32 16.01
CA PRO A 167 9.61 -7.46 15.64
C PRO A 167 9.28 -6.45 14.54
N ILE A 168 8.46 -6.83 13.56
CA ILE A 168 8.01 -5.95 12.47
C ILE A 168 7.24 -4.76 13.05
N TRP A 169 6.18 -5.02 13.82
CA TRP A 169 5.33 -3.95 14.34
C TRP A 169 6.00 -3.15 15.46
N ALA A 170 6.85 -3.77 16.28
CA ALA A 170 7.64 -3.05 17.28
C ALA A 170 8.60 -2.04 16.61
N LEU A 171 9.23 -2.43 15.50
CA LEU A 171 10.12 -1.54 14.75
C LEU A 171 9.34 -0.38 14.11
N ILE A 172 8.18 -0.66 13.49
CA ILE A 172 7.29 0.36 12.93
C ILE A 172 6.81 1.32 14.02
N ALA A 173 6.41 0.80 15.18
CA ALA A 173 5.91 1.59 16.29
C ALA A 173 6.97 2.55 16.84
N LEU A 174 8.16 2.06 17.14
CA LEU A 174 9.26 2.88 17.64
C LEU A 174 9.70 3.95 16.64
N ASP A 175 9.62 3.66 15.33
CA ASP A 175 10.01 4.60 14.29
C ASP A 175 8.92 5.63 13.98
N SER A 176 7.63 5.31 14.24
CA SER A 176 6.49 6.19 13.91
C SER A 176 6.53 7.52 14.65
N GLY A 177 6.85 7.52 15.94
CA GLY A 177 7.03 8.71 16.76
C GLY A 177 8.50 9.08 16.99
N LYS A 178 9.45 8.37 16.35
CA LYS A 178 10.91 8.52 16.60
C LYS A 178 11.28 8.30 18.06
N TYR A 179 10.59 7.39 18.72
CA TYR A 179 10.84 7.07 20.13
C TYR A 179 12.25 6.53 20.34
N GLU A 180 12.87 6.89 21.47
CA GLU A 180 14.11 6.24 21.89
C GLU A 180 13.86 4.75 22.16
N MET A 181 14.91 3.94 22.04
CA MET A 181 14.79 2.53 22.40
C MET A 181 14.66 2.41 23.92
N PRO A 182 13.53 1.90 24.44
CA PRO A 182 13.32 1.83 25.88
C PRO A 182 14.29 0.84 26.52
N LYS A 183 14.65 1.09 27.79
CA LYS A 183 15.42 0.16 28.59
C LYS A 183 14.50 -0.91 29.16
N ARG A 184 14.94 -2.16 29.08
CA ARG A 184 14.22 -3.29 29.66
C ARG A 184 14.12 -3.15 31.18
N THR A 185 12.94 -3.37 31.73
CA THR A 185 12.66 -3.51 33.14
C THR A 185 11.90 -4.82 33.39
N ASP A 186 11.94 -5.33 34.63
CA ASP A 186 11.20 -6.55 34.97
C ASP A 186 9.69 -6.32 35.13
N ALA A 187 9.24 -5.06 35.14
CA ALA A 187 7.83 -4.69 35.26
C ALA A 187 6.92 -5.32 34.18
N TYR A 188 7.49 -5.59 33.01
CA TYR A 188 6.76 -6.20 31.85
C TYR A 188 7.24 -7.62 31.55
N ALA A 189 7.98 -8.24 32.48
CA ALA A 189 8.45 -9.61 32.32
C ALA A 189 7.31 -10.60 32.66
N TYR A 190 6.43 -10.84 31.69
CA TYR A 190 5.40 -11.87 31.82
C TYR A 190 5.93 -13.21 31.31
N GLY A 191 5.80 -14.19 32.15
CA GLY A 191 6.26 -15.56 31.93
C GLY A 191 7.48 -15.90 32.79
N THR A 192 7.69 -17.18 33.06
CA THR A 192 8.88 -17.70 33.72
C THR A 192 10.10 -17.28 32.91
N LEU A 193 10.83 -16.32 33.45
CA LEU A 193 12.16 -15.96 32.98
C LEU A 193 13.01 -17.23 33.06
N THR A 194 13.38 -17.81 31.93
CA THR A 194 14.42 -18.82 31.94
C THR A 194 15.74 -18.14 32.25
N PRO A 195 16.53 -18.64 33.23
CA PRO A 195 17.78 -17.99 33.67
C PRO A 195 18.82 -17.73 32.57
N ASP A 196 18.72 -18.42 31.44
CA ASP A 196 19.71 -18.39 30.35
C ASP A 196 19.51 -17.31 29.30
N GLU A 197 18.47 -16.44 29.40
CA GLU A 197 18.25 -15.40 28.42
C GLU A 197 18.97 -14.10 28.80
N THR A 198 20.30 -14.14 28.83
CA THR A 198 21.17 -13.01 29.21
C THR A 198 21.07 -11.81 28.24
N ASP A 199 20.49 -11.98 27.03
CA ASP A 199 20.40 -10.93 26.03
C ASP A 199 18.95 -10.59 25.63
N ARG A 200 18.12 -10.27 26.64
CA ARG A 200 16.72 -9.89 26.44
C ARG A 200 16.53 -8.43 26.00
N GLN A 201 17.50 -7.54 26.26
CA GLN A 201 17.38 -6.14 25.85
C GLN A 201 17.19 -6.06 24.32
N ASN A 202 16.07 -5.49 23.91
CA ASN A 202 15.76 -5.26 22.48
C ASN A 202 16.59 -4.09 21.94
N SER A 203 16.75 -4.07 20.62
CA SER A 203 17.28 -2.94 19.87
C SER A 203 16.71 -2.95 18.44
N ARG A 204 16.72 -1.79 17.79
CA ARG A 204 16.34 -1.71 16.38
C ARG A 204 17.16 -2.65 15.51
N GLN A 205 18.46 -2.76 15.76
CA GLN A 205 19.32 -3.64 14.98
C GLN A 205 18.97 -5.12 15.17
N LYS A 206 18.67 -5.57 16.42
CA LYS A 206 18.21 -6.95 16.67
C LYS A 206 16.92 -7.27 15.88
N MET A 207 15.96 -6.36 15.87
CA MET A 207 14.72 -6.54 15.11
C MET A 207 15.00 -6.60 13.59
N VAL A 208 15.85 -5.70 13.07
CA VAL A 208 16.27 -5.72 11.67
C VAL A 208 16.96 -7.05 11.32
N ASP A 209 17.93 -7.48 12.12
CA ASP A 209 18.67 -8.72 11.88
C ASP A 209 17.77 -9.95 11.93
N PHE A 210 16.82 -9.97 12.86
CA PHE A 210 15.83 -11.03 12.95
C PHE A 210 14.92 -11.09 11.70
N ILE A 211 14.45 -9.94 11.23
CA ILE A 211 13.64 -9.87 10.01
C ILE A 211 14.47 -10.36 8.81
N LEU A 212 15.72 -9.92 8.67
CA LEU A 212 16.60 -10.34 7.57
C LEU A 212 16.90 -11.85 7.60
N ALA A 213 17.17 -12.42 8.77
CA ALA A 213 17.48 -13.83 8.94
C ALA A 213 16.31 -14.74 8.50
N ASN A 214 15.08 -14.23 8.61
CA ASN A 214 13.85 -14.98 8.33
C ASN A 214 13.29 -14.73 6.92
N GLN A 215 14.01 -14.02 6.02
CA GLN A 215 13.60 -13.89 4.62
C GLN A 215 13.73 -15.23 3.88
N PHE A 216 12.68 -15.70 3.24
CA PHE A 216 12.66 -16.94 2.46
C PHE A 216 13.46 -16.86 1.15
N GLY A 217 13.67 -18.03 0.52
CA GLY A 217 14.43 -18.15 -0.73
C GLY A 217 13.85 -17.38 -1.90
N ASP A 218 12.52 -17.27 -1.97
CA ASP A 218 11.77 -16.49 -2.97
C ASP A 218 11.81 -14.98 -2.73
N GLY A 219 12.27 -14.52 -1.56
CA GLY A 219 12.41 -13.11 -1.22
C GLY A 219 11.32 -12.55 -0.32
N GLY A 220 10.30 -13.31 0.04
CA GLY A 220 9.23 -12.90 0.94
C GLY A 220 9.43 -13.34 2.39
N TRP A 221 8.40 -13.13 3.21
CA TRP A 221 8.30 -13.57 4.61
C TRP A 221 6.96 -14.21 4.87
N ASN A 222 6.89 -15.00 5.94
CA ASN A 222 5.65 -15.54 6.49
C ASN A 222 5.51 -15.16 7.97
N LEU A 223 4.35 -15.44 8.56
CA LEU A 223 4.06 -15.17 9.98
C LEU A 223 5.03 -15.90 10.92
N GLN A 224 5.36 -17.15 10.61
CA GLN A 224 6.29 -17.94 11.42
C GLN A 224 7.74 -17.72 10.97
N PRO A 225 8.68 -17.58 11.90
CA PRO A 225 10.11 -17.62 11.60
C PRO A 225 10.50 -18.96 10.97
N LYS A 226 11.50 -18.96 10.10
CA LYS A 226 12.01 -20.17 9.40
C LYS A 226 12.31 -21.33 10.32
N GLU A 227 12.93 -21.06 11.48
CA GLU A 227 13.36 -22.08 12.42
C GLU A 227 12.21 -22.83 13.12
N LYS A 228 11.00 -22.24 13.12
CA LYS A 228 9.81 -22.83 13.76
C LYS A 228 8.95 -23.66 12.81
N ASP A 229 9.30 -23.72 11.53
CA ASP A 229 8.51 -24.45 10.55
C ASP A 229 9.01 -25.87 10.37
N SER A 230 8.76 -26.71 11.37
CA SER A 230 8.95 -28.18 11.23
C SER A 230 7.83 -28.89 10.45
N SER A 231 6.73 -28.18 10.13
CA SER A 231 5.55 -28.77 9.52
C SER A 231 5.49 -28.63 7.98
N GLY A 232 6.37 -27.83 7.36
CA GLY A 232 6.34 -27.50 5.94
C GLY A 232 5.15 -26.61 5.51
N TYR A 233 4.21 -26.35 6.43
CA TYR A 233 2.98 -25.60 6.13
C TYR A 233 3.24 -24.10 5.90
N ASN A 234 4.28 -23.54 6.52
CA ASN A 234 4.65 -22.13 6.45
C ASN A 234 5.91 -21.87 5.59
N ALA A 235 6.34 -22.85 4.78
CA ALA A 235 7.51 -22.70 3.93
C ALA A 235 7.31 -21.75 2.73
N VAL A 236 6.11 -21.16 2.59
CA VAL A 236 5.72 -20.28 1.50
C VAL A 236 5.58 -18.85 2.02
N SER A 237 6.18 -17.91 1.32
CA SER A 237 6.03 -16.49 1.64
C SER A 237 4.59 -16.02 1.50
N ASP A 238 4.19 -15.11 2.39
CA ASP A 238 2.89 -14.46 2.40
C ASP A 238 3.01 -13.00 1.94
N VAL A 239 2.05 -12.52 1.16
CA VAL A 239 2.04 -11.16 0.59
C VAL A 239 1.94 -10.11 1.70
N ASP A 240 1.06 -10.31 2.68
CA ASP A 240 0.80 -9.33 3.73
C ASP A 240 2.00 -9.22 4.67
N MET A 241 2.55 -10.36 5.10
CA MET A 241 3.76 -10.38 5.92
C MET A 241 4.97 -9.78 5.20
N THR A 242 5.10 -10.03 3.89
CA THR A 242 6.13 -9.41 3.07
C THR A 242 5.94 -7.90 2.97
N GLY A 243 4.70 -7.45 2.82
CA GLY A 243 4.36 -6.02 2.83
C GLY A 243 4.75 -5.35 4.15
N MET A 244 4.36 -5.92 5.28
CA MET A 244 4.67 -5.40 6.61
C MET A 244 6.19 -5.38 6.88
N ALA A 245 6.92 -6.43 6.50
CA ALA A 245 8.38 -6.49 6.64
C ALA A 245 9.07 -5.39 5.81
N LEU A 246 8.58 -5.11 4.60
CA LEU A 246 9.08 -4.02 3.77
C LEU A 246 8.86 -2.64 4.40
N ILE A 247 7.71 -2.41 5.05
CA ILE A 247 7.42 -1.16 5.76
C ILE A 247 8.43 -0.98 6.89
N ALA A 248 8.66 -2.01 7.71
CA ALA A 248 9.60 -1.99 8.82
C ALA A 248 11.05 -1.77 8.38
N LEU A 249 11.48 -2.40 7.27
CA LEU A 249 12.85 -2.34 6.78
C LEU A 249 13.18 -1.09 5.94
N ALA A 250 12.18 -0.42 5.39
CA ALA A 250 12.37 0.71 4.48
C ALA A 250 13.24 1.85 5.04
N PRO A 251 13.13 2.27 6.31
CA PRO A 251 13.99 3.28 6.92
C PRO A 251 15.47 2.86 6.96
N TYR A 252 15.76 1.57 7.05
CA TYR A 252 17.10 0.98 7.23
C TYR A 252 17.81 0.65 5.90
N ARG A 253 17.23 1.00 4.76
CA ARG A 253 17.74 0.66 3.43
C ARG A 253 19.16 1.15 3.09
N LYS A 254 19.75 2.02 3.92
CA LYS A 254 21.16 2.40 3.79
C LYS A 254 22.11 1.24 4.10
N GLN A 255 21.69 0.28 4.90
CA GLN A 255 22.42 -0.97 5.14
C GLN A 255 22.34 -1.84 3.88
N ALA A 256 23.47 -2.35 3.41
CA ALA A 256 23.55 -3.13 2.17
C ALA A 256 22.72 -4.42 2.21
N SER A 257 22.71 -5.12 3.36
CA SER A 257 21.89 -6.31 3.61
C SER A 257 20.39 -6.01 3.52
N VAL A 258 19.95 -4.94 4.16
CA VAL A 258 18.55 -4.49 4.13
C VAL A 258 18.14 -4.11 2.71
N LYS A 259 18.99 -3.35 2.00
CA LYS A 259 18.72 -3.00 0.60
C LYS A 259 18.53 -4.24 -0.27
N LYS A 260 19.41 -5.24 -0.14
CA LYS A 260 19.31 -6.51 -0.88
C LYS A 260 18.01 -7.25 -0.56
N ALA A 261 17.63 -7.30 0.71
CA ALA A 261 16.39 -7.94 1.14
C ALA A 261 15.15 -7.22 0.58
N ILE A 262 15.12 -5.89 0.63
CA ILE A 262 14.05 -5.07 0.03
C ILE A 262 13.94 -5.33 -1.47
N ASP A 263 15.06 -5.33 -2.20
CA ASP A 263 15.05 -5.52 -3.66
C ASP A 263 14.49 -6.90 -4.04
N ARG A 264 14.81 -7.97 -3.27
CA ARG A 264 14.26 -9.32 -3.45
C ARG A 264 12.75 -9.37 -3.14
N ALA A 265 12.32 -8.76 -2.06
CA ALA A 265 10.91 -8.76 -1.67
C ALA A 265 10.03 -7.96 -2.65
N ILE A 266 10.54 -6.87 -3.21
CA ILE A 266 9.86 -6.14 -4.29
C ILE A 266 9.72 -7.01 -5.54
N ALA A 267 10.72 -7.83 -5.87
CA ALA A 267 10.63 -8.78 -6.98
C ALA A 267 9.55 -9.84 -6.71
N TYR A 268 9.58 -10.46 -5.53
CA TYR A 268 8.55 -11.40 -5.07
C TYR A 268 7.14 -10.80 -5.19
N LEU A 269 6.89 -9.62 -4.61
CA LEU A 269 5.56 -8.98 -4.72
C LEU A 269 5.15 -8.70 -6.17
N SER A 270 6.10 -8.34 -7.05
CA SER A 270 5.80 -8.15 -8.46
C SER A 270 5.35 -9.44 -9.16
N GLU A 271 5.87 -10.59 -8.75
CA GLU A 271 5.48 -11.91 -9.26
C GLU A 271 4.11 -12.35 -8.73
N GLN A 272 3.77 -11.98 -7.48
CA GLN A 272 2.48 -12.33 -6.86
C GLN A 272 1.30 -11.49 -7.39
N GLN A 273 1.56 -10.36 -8.07
CA GLN A 273 0.50 -9.48 -8.56
C GLN A 273 -0.36 -10.16 -9.62
N GLN A 274 -1.68 -10.19 -9.40
CA GLN A 274 -2.66 -10.75 -10.30
C GLN A 274 -2.86 -9.88 -11.56
N ALA A 275 -3.43 -10.47 -12.61
CA ALA A 275 -3.77 -9.75 -13.86
C ALA A 275 -4.75 -8.58 -13.65
N SER A 276 -5.58 -8.63 -12.61
CA SER A 276 -6.47 -7.56 -12.15
C SER A 276 -5.74 -6.36 -11.53
N GLY A 277 -4.43 -6.46 -11.29
CA GLY A 277 -3.65 -5.51 -10.51
C GLY A 277 -3.65 -5.78 -9.01
N GLY A 278 -4.53 -6.66 -8.52
CA GLY A 278 -4.72 -6.97 -7.11
C GLY A 278 -3.76 -8.01 -6.56
N PHE A 279 -3.89 -8.24 -5.25
CA PHE A 279 -3.12 -9.20 -4.47
C PHE A 279 -4.04 -10.03 -3.59
N GLY A 280 -3.56 -11.18 -3.18
CA GLY A 280 -4.25 -12.05 -2.24
C GLY A 280 -3.30 -12.73 -1.28
N SER A 281 -3.85 -13.14 -0.16
CA SER A 281 -3.21 -13.94 0.88
C SER A 281 -4.05 -15.17 1.14
N TRP A 282 -3.43 -16.29 1.50
CA TRP A 282 -4.10 -17.56 1.75
C TRP A 282 -5.08 -18.01 0.65
N GLY A 283 -4.71 -17.73 -0.61
CA GLY A 283 -5.50 -18.12 -1.79
C GLY A 283 -6.70 -17.21 -2.10
N THR A 284 -6.96 -16.18 -1.30
CA THR A 284 -8.07 -15.25 -1.49
C THR A 284 -7.57 -13.89 -1.95
N LEU A 285 -8.04 -13.42 -3.12
CA LEU A 285 -7.83 -12.06 -3.60
C LEU A 285 -8.66 -11.10 -2.73
N ASN A 286 -8.00 -10.16 -2.07
CA ASN A 286 -8.65 -9.29 -1.09
C ASN A 286 -8.09 -7.86 -1.08
N SER A 287 -8.84 -6.94 -0.52
CA SER A 287 -8.49 -5.52 -0.44
C SER A 287 -7.34 -5.25 0.52
N GLU A 288 -7.25 -6.00 1.62
CA GLU A 288 -6.24 -5.83 2.66
C GLU A 288 -4.84 -6.15 2.15
N SER A 289 -4.68 -7.23 1.37
CA SER A 289 -3.42 -7.56 0.72
C SER A 289 -3.00 -6.48 -0.29
N CYS A 290 -3.95 -5.92 -1.05
CA CYS A 290 -3.68 -4.75 -1.91
C CYS A 290 -3.21 -3.55 -1.08
N ALA A 291 -3.85 -3.29 0.06
CA ALA A 291 -3.52 -2.19 0.96
C ALA A 291 -2.11 -2.34 1.55
N GLN A 292 -1.74 -3.53 2.04
CA GLN A 292 -0.40 -3.80 2.57
C GLN A 292 0.68 -3.59 1.51
N VAL A 293 0.44 -4.05 0.27
CA VAL A 293 1.39 -3.84 -0.83
C VAL A 293 1.53 -2.36 -1.20
N ILE A 294 0.45 -1.58 -1.21
CA ILE A 294 0.52 -0.13 -1.45
C ILE A 294 1.39 0.55 -0.38
N CYS A 295 1.18 0.24 0.90
CA CYS A 295 1.99 0.76 2.00
C CYS A 295 3.47 0.38 1.85
N ALA A 296 3.75 -0.88 1.55
CA ALA A 296 5.10 -1.40 1.35
C ALA A 296 5.83 -0.70 0.20
N LEU A 297 5.20 -0.58 -0.96
CA LEU A 297 5.78 0.06 -2.14
C LEU A 297 6.06 1.53 -1.89
N THR A 298 5.12 2.26 -1.28
CA THR A 298 5.30 3.69 -0.96
C THR A 298 6.43 3.89 0.04
N ALA A 299 6.52 3.07 1.09
CA ALA A 299 7.61 3.11 2.05
C ALA A 299 8.98 2.84 1.38
N CYS A 300 9.02 1.93 0.41
CA CYS A 300 10.21 1.61 -0.36
C CYS A 300 10.54 2.60 -1.48
N GLY A 301 9.74 3.66 -1.66
CA GLY A 301 9.96 4.67 -2.71
C GLY A 301 9.58 4.18 -4.11
N VAL A 302 8.63 3.26 -4.21
CA VAL A 302 8.07 2.71 -5.45
C VAL A 302 6.65 3.24 -5.62
N ASN A 303 6.31 3.75 -6.80
CA ASN A 303 4.95 4.23 -7.07
C ASN A 303 4.03 3.04 -7.44
N PRO A 304 3.05 2.68 -6.59
CA PRO A 304 2.17 1.53 -6.82
C PRO A 304 1.24 1.71 -8.03
N ASN A 305 1.09 2.94 -8.53
CA ASN A 305 0.23 3.25 -9.66
C ASN A 305 0.96 3.25 -11.02
N THR A 306 2.28 3.46 -11.04
CA THR A 306 2.98 3.70 -12.32
C THR A 306 4.28 2.93 -12.49
N ASP A 307 4.78 2.24 -11.48
CA ASP A 307 5.96 1.40 -11.62
C ASP A 307 5.62 0.18 -12.50
N LYS A 308 6.39 0.00 -13.58
CA LYS A 308 6.11 -1.03 -14.59
C LYS A 308 6.09 -2.45 -14.04
N ARG A 309 6.78 -2.72 -12.94
CA ARG A 309 6.77 -4.02 -12.26
C ARG A 309 5.39 -4.34 -11.68
N PHE A 310 4.66 -3.29 -11.31
CA PHE A 310 3.36 -3.35 -10.63
C PHE A 310 2.19 -2.88 -11.50
N VAL A 311 2.35 -3.00 -12.82
CA VAL A 311 1.26 -2.81 -13.79
C VAL A 311 1.13 -4.08 -14.61
N LYS A 312 0.07 -4.86 -14.36
CA LYS A 312 -0.27 -6.12 -15.05
C LYS A 312 -1.51 -5.89 -15.93
N ASN A 313 -1.42 -6.24 -17.18
CA ASN A 313 -2.52 -6.02 -18.15
C ASN A 313 -3.09 -4.58 -18.14
N GLY A 314 -2.22 -3.58 -17.91
CA GLY A 314 -2.63 -2.18 -17.80
C GLY A 314 -3.28 -1.80 -16.47
N LYS A 315 -3.36 -2.71 -15.50
CA LYS A 315 -3.91 -2.49 -14.16
C LYS A 315 -2.79 -2.36 -13.13
N SER A 316 -2.81 -1.29 -12.35
CA SER A 316 -1.89 -1.01 -11.26
C SER A 316 -2.38 -1.64 -9.95
N VAL A 317 -1.58 -1.55 -8.88
CA VAL A 317 -2.02 -1.96 -7.53
C VAL A 317 -3.17 -1.09 -7.03
N ILE A 318 -3.17 0.21 -7.40
CA ILE A 318 -4.28 1.11 -7.07
C ILE A 318 -5.56 0.66 -7.77
N ASP A 319 -5.49 0.24 -9.05
CA ASP A 319 -6.65 -0.32 -9.74
C ASP A 319 -7.14 -1.62 -9.08
N GLY A 320 -6.21 -2.45 -8.60
CA GLY A 320 -6.51 -3.66 -7.85
C GLY A 320 -7.29 -3.36 -6.57
N LEU A 321 -6.81 -2.40 -5.75
CA LEU A 321 -7.51 -1.96 -4.55
C LEU A 321 -8.87 -1.35 -4.88
N MET A 322 -8.94 -0.45 -5.85
CA MET A 322 -10.18 0.24 -6.23
C MET A 322 -11.26 -0.70 -6.79
N SER A 323 -10.91 -1.92 -7.20
CA SER A 323 -11.90 -2.92 -7.59
C SER A 323 -12.80 -3.37 -6.45
N PHE A 324 -12.37 -3.21 -5.19
CA PHE A 324 -13.14 -3.53 -3.99
C PHE A 324 -13.97 -2.36 -3.46
N TYR A 325 -13.79 -1.16 -4.01
CA TYR A 325 -14.53 0.03 -3.58
C TYR A 325 -15.99 -0.04 -4.00
N ASP A 326 -16.88 0.27 -3.05
CA ASP A 326 -18.30 0.44 -3.29
C ASP A 326 -18.63 1.94 -3.25
N GLU A 327 -18.92 2.50 -4.41
CA GLU A 327 -19.19 3.94 -4.54
C GLU A 327 -20.46 4.37 -3.79
N LYS A 328 -21.47 3.50 -3.73
CA LYS A 328 -22.73 3.79 -3.06
C LYS A 328 -22.56 3.81 -1.55
N ALA A 329 -21.92 2.79 -1.01
CA ALA A 329 -21.67 2.68 0.43
C ALA A 329 -20.52 3.60 0.90
N GLY A 330 -19.55 3.93 0.03
CA GLY A 330 -18.41 4.78 0.37
C GLY A 330 -17.27 4.07 1.08
N GLY A 331 -17.28 2.72 1.07
CA GLY A 331 -16.29 1.87 1.74
C GLY A 331 -15.76 0.76 0.86
N PHE A 332 -14.96 -0.12 1.43
CA PHE A 332 -14.33 -1.23 0.72
C PHE A 332 -14.86 -2.58 1.20
N ARG A 333 -14.96 -3.52 0.26
CA ARG A 333 -15.25 -4.93 0.50
C ARG A 333 -13.95 -5.69 0.76
N HIS A 334 -14.01 -6.74 1.57
CA HIS A 334 -12.90 -7.68 1.70
C HIS A 334 -12.66 -8.43 0.38
N VAL A 335 -13.73 -9.00 -0.19
CA VAL A 335 -13.72 -9.74 -1.46
C VAL A 335 -14.74 -9.19 -2.44
N ASN A 336 -14.55 -9.44 -3.74
CA ASN A 336 -15.50 -9.05 -4.79
C ASN A 336 -16.53 -10.12 -5.13
N THR A 337 -16.25 -11.37 -4.79
CA THR A 337 -17.14 -12.53 -4.94
C THR A 337 -17.06 -13.34 -3.66
N ALA A 338 -18.18 -13.97 -3.26
CA ALA A 338 -18.20 -14.82 -2.08
C ALA A 338 -17.09 -15.88 -2.16
N SER A 339 -16.22 -15.92 -1.18
CA SER A 339 -15.04 -16.81 -1.13
C SER A 339 -14.61 -17.04 0.31
N GLY A 340 -14.28 -18.28 0.67
CA GLY A 340 -13.70 -18.60 1.98
C GLY A 340 -14.59 -18.24 3.18
N GLY A 341 -15.92 -18.16 3.00
CA GLY A 341 -16.86 -17.74 4.03
C GLY A 341 -17.04 -16.22 4.15
N TYR A 342 -16.42 -15.45 3.26
CA TYR A 342 -16.58 -13.99 3.19
C TYR A 342 -17.58 -13.60 2.11
N GLU A 343 -18.46 -12.66 2.44
CA GLU A 343 -19.41 -12.08 1.52
C GLU A 343 -18.87 -10.78 0.88
N PRO A 344 -19.27 -10.46 -0.38
CA PRO A 344 -18.80 -9.27 -1.09
C PRO A 344 -19.54 -7.99 -0.63
N VAL A 345 -19.53 -7.75 0.68
CA VAL A 345 -20.13 -6.57 1.30
C VAL A 345 -19.07 -5.66 1.89
N VAL A 346 -19.36 -4.35 1.93
CA VAL A 346 -18.49 -3.39 2.62
C VAL A 346 -18.36 -3.77 4.08
N ASN A 347 -17.14 -3.82 4.58
CA ASN A 347 -16.87 -4.02 6.00
C ASN A 347 -15.82 -3.04 6.51
N GLN A 348 -15.83 -2.86 7.81
CA GLN A 348 -15.02 -1.84 8.46
C GLN A 348 -13.53 -2.12 8.35
N MET A 349 -13.07 -3.35 8.56
CA MET A 349 -11.64 -3.72 8.48
C MET A 349 -11.06 -3.45 7.09
N ALA A 350 -11.75 -3.89 6.04
CA ALA A 350 -11.35 -3.65 4.65
C ALA A 350 -11.29 -2.15 4.35
N THR A 351 -12.27 -1.38 4.85
CA THR A 351 -12.35 0.06 4.63
C THR A 351 -11.23 0.81 5.35
N GLU A 352 -10.94 0.49 6.61
CA GLU A 352 -9.85 1.07 7.39
C GLU A 352 -8.50 0.84 6.71
N GLN A 353 -8.23 -0.41 6.29
CA GLN A 353 -6.96 -0.76 5.68
C GLN A 353 -6.78 -0.13 4.30
N ALA A 354 -7.80 -0.14 3.46
CA ALA A 354 -7.77 0.56 2.19
C ALA A 354 -7.55 2.07 2.38
N TYR A 355 -8.21 2.67 3.38
CA TYR A 355 -8.10 4.09 3.65
C TYR A 355 -6.69 4.51 4.08
N TYR A 356 -6.07 3.82 5.05
CA TYR A 356 -4.71 4.19 5.42
C TYR A 356 -3.70 3.93 4.28
N ALA A 357 -3.92 2.91 3.46
CA ALA A 357 -3.07 2.66 2.30
C ALA A 357 -3.17 3.80 1.26
N LEU A 358 -4.36 4.30 0.99
CA LEU A 358 -4.56 5.48 0.15
C LEU A 358 -3.96 6.74 0.79
N ALA A 359 -4.03 6.89 2.12
CA ALA A 359 -3.36 7.98 2.82
C ALA A 359 -1.85 7.97 2.61
N PHE A 360 -1.20 6.81 2.73
CA PHE A 360 0.23 6.65 2.43
C PHE A 360 0.55 6.91 0.95
N PHE A 361 -0.31 6.47 0.05
CA PHE A 361 -0.17 6.75 -1.36
C PHE A 361 -0.17 8.27 -1.63
N TYR A 362 -1.20 8.99 -1.20
CA TYR A 362 -1.33 10.44 -1.44
C TYR A 362 -0.31 11.28 -0.68
N LYS A 363 0.20 10.81 0.47
CA LYS A 363 1.30 11.43 1.21
C LYS A 363 2.65 11.26 0.51
N SER A 364 2.80 10.24 -0.33
CA SER A 364 4.05 9.85 -0.97
C SER A 364 4.12 10.18 -2.46
N VAL A 365 2.98 10.20 -3.15
CA VAL A 365 2.88 10.43 -4.59
C VAL A 365 2.26 11.79 -4.85
N PRO A 366 3.04 12.79 -5.36
CA PRO A 366 2.50 14.11 -5.68
C PRO A 366 1.41 14.07 -6.75
N ASP A 367 0.49 15.01 -6.68
CA ASP A 367 -0.52 15.24 -7.70
C ASP A 367 0.13 15.60 -9.04
N LYS A 368 -0.67 15.52 -10.10
CA LYS A 368 -0.25 15.87 -11.45
C LYS A 368 0.15 17.33 -11.52
N ALA A 369 1.41 17.61 -11.87
CA ALA A 369 1.87 18.99 -12.05
C ALA A 369 1.15 19.69 -13.21
N ALA A 370 0.83 20.97 -13.05
CA ALA A 370 0.17 21.78 -14.07
C ALA A 370 1.18 22.69 -14.79
N LEU A 371 1.65 22.28 -15.98
CA LEU A 371 2.52 23.08 -16.84
C LEU A 371 1.76 24.30 -17.38
N THR A 372 2.15 25.49 -16.97
CA THR A 372 1.49 26.75 -17.36
C THR A 372 2.07 27.37 -18.62
N LYS A 373 3.39 27.40 -18.77
CA LYS A 373 4.07 28.06 -19.88
C LYS A 373 5.35 27.33 -20.30
N ALA A 374 5.59 27.28 -21.60
CA ALA A 374 6.88 27.01 -22.21
C ALA A 374 7.17 28.15 -23.20
N ALA A 375 8.20 28.96 -22.97
CA ALA A 375 8.49 30.14 -23.78
C ALA A 375 9.98 30.19 -24.14
N LYS A 376 10.30 30.70 -25.33
CA LYS A 376 11.68 30.95 -25.74
C LYS A 376 12.32 31.96 -24.76
N ALA A 377 13.51 31.63 -24.27
CA ALA A 377 14.28 32.47 -23.32
C ALA A 377 15.68 32.80 -23.86
N GLY A 378 15.83 32.79 -25.17
CA GLY A 378 17.07 33.00 -25.89
C GLY A 378 17.40 31.84 -26.82
N SER A 379 18.52 31.95 -27.55
CA SER A 379 18.98 30.90 -28.46
C SER A 379 19.34 29.62 -27.66
N GLY A 380 18.72 28.51 -27.98
CA GLY A 380 18.93 27.22 -27.29
C GLY A 380 18.40 27.19 -25.84
N LYS A 381 17.48 28.09 -25.45
CA LYS A 381 16.96 28.19 -24.10
C LYS A 381 15.44 28.27 -24.06
N LEU A 382 14.80 27.53 -23.14
CA LEU A 382 13.37 27.58 -22.85
C LEU A 382 13.13 27.88 -21.38
N LYS A 383 12.31 28.91 -21.07
CA LYS A 383 11.73 29.10 -19.73
C LYS A 383 10.45 28.28 -19.61
N VAL A 384 10.44 27.36 -18.69
CA VAL A 384 9.32 26.47 -18.38
C VAL A 384 8.75 26.88 -17.02
N SER A 385 7.44 27.05 -16.92
CA SER A 385 6.74 27.44 -15.67
C SER A 385 5.56 26.53 -15.41
N TRP A 386 5.28 26.28 -14.13
CA TRP A 386 4.19 25.38 -13.69
C TRP A 386 3.57 25.91 -12.40
N LYS A 387 2.39 25.37 -12.04
CA LYS A 387 1.78 25.58 -10.72
C LYS A 387 2.36 24.55 -9.74
N GLN A 388 2.36 24.89 -8.47
CA GLN A 388 2.73 23.98 -7.39
C GLN A 388 1.86 22.71 -7.47
N ALA A 389 2.50 21.57 -7.39
CA ALA A 389 1.80 20.29 -7.28
C ALA A 389 1.46 20.04 -5.81
N GLU A 390 0.26 19.59 -5.56
CA GLU A 390 -0.19 19.22 -4.23
C GLU A 390 0.34 17.86 -3.83
N ILE A 391 0.41 17.65 -2.52
CA ILE A 391 0.67 16.38 -1.87
C ILE A 391 -0.11 16.38 -0.55
N ASN A 392 -0.64 15.21 -0.17
CA ASN A 392 -1.43 15.13 1.06
C ASN A 392 -0.60 15.51 2.29
N THR A 393 -1.20 16.30 3.18
CA THR A 393 -0.60 16.73 4.45
C THR A 393 -1.24 15.93 5.59
N ASP A 394 -0.43 15.23 6.38
CA ASP A 394 -0.91 14.50 7.55
C ASP A 394 -1.39 15.43 8.68
N TYR A 395 -2.11 14.85 9.63
CA TYR A 395 -2.73 15.58 10.74
C TYR A 395 -1.71 16.35 11.55
N VAL A 396 -0.63 15.73 12.00
CA VAL A 396 0.41 16.36 12.83
C VAL A 396 1.05 17.57 12.14
N THR A 397 1.31 17.43 10.83
CA THR A 397 1.85 18.53 10.02
C THR A 397 0.85 19.70 9.93
N LYS A 398 -0.45 19.39 9.74
CA LYS A 398 -1.51 20.43 9.73
C LYS A 398 -1.65 21.14 11.08
N GLN A 399 -1.63 20.39 12.20
CA GLN A 399 -1.71 20.97 13.55
C GLN A 399 -0.53 21.91 13.85
N SER A 400 0.64 21.67 13.27
CA SER A 400 1.79 22.57 13.38
C SER A 400 1.70 23.81 12.49
N GLY A 401 0.56 24.06 11.82
CA GLY A 401 0.35 25.18 10.89
C GLY A 401 1.12 25.05 9.58
N LYS A 402 1.63 23.85 9.26
CA LYS A 402 2.44 23.58 8.05
C LYS A 402 1.65 22.80 7.02
N THR A 403 2.09 22.91 5.77
CA THR A 403 1.59 22.10 4.65
C THR A 403 2.72 21.25 4.08
N ALA A 404 2.40 20.01 3.75
CA ALA A 404 3.36 19.14 3.09
C ALA A 404 3.72 19.70 1.71
N THR A 405 5.01 19.61 1.36
CA THR A 405 5.52 20.08 0.09
C THR A 405 6.17 18.94 -0.68
N VAL A 406 6.18 19.06 -2.01
CA VAL A 406 6.93 18.16 -2.88
C VAL A 406 8.44 18.41 -2.71
N SER A 407 9.25 17.36 -2.90
CA SER A 407 10.72 17.50 -2.79
C SER A 407 11.34 18.17 -4.02
N GLY A 408 10.64 18.18 -5.15
CA GLY A 408 11.14 18.83 -6.36
C GLY A 408 10.32 18.50 -7.60
N TYR A 409 10.82 19.04 -8.71
CA TYR A 409 10.22 18.83 -10.03
C TYR A 409 11.26 18.31 -11.02
N GLN A 410 10.81 17.44 -11.93
CA GLN A 410 11.55 16.99 -13.09
C GLN A 410 10.92 17.57 -14.36
N ILE A 411 11.73 18.30 -15.13
CA ILE A 411 11.36 18.84 -16.44
C ILE A 411 12.00 17.97 -17.51
N VAL A 412 11.23 17.60 -18.53
CA VAL A 412 11.71 16.84 -19.68
C VAL A 412 11.35 17.60 -20.95
N CYS A 413 12.38 17.85 -21.79
CA CYS A 413 12.26 18.45 -23.10
C CYS A 413 12.73 17.45 -24.15
N ALA A 414 12.04 17.33 -25.29
CA ALA A 414 12.44 16.48 -26.39
C ALA A 414 11.96 17.08 -27.73
N THR A 415 12.62 16.72 -28.84
CA THR A 415 12.24 17.21 -30.18
C THR A 415 11.13 16.39 -30.82
N ASP A 416 10.58 15.39 -30.12
CA ASP A 416 9.48 14.56 -30.56
C ASP A 416 8.44 14.35 -29.44
N LYS A 417 7.17 14.12 -29.81
CA LYS A 417 6.06 13.88 -28.86
C LYS A 417 6.22 12.62 -28.02
N LYS A 418 7.00 11.63 -28.49
CA LYS A 418 7.29 10.39 -27.76
C LYS A 418 8.39 10.57 -26.71
N PHE A 419 9.05 11.73 -26.66
CA PHE A 419 10.18 12.03 -25.77
C PHE A 419 11.35 11.05 -25.93
N SER A 420 11.68 10.68 -27.15
CA SER A 420 12.74 9.75 -27.50
C SER A 420 13.95 10.41 -28.18
N LYS A 421 13.79 11.62 -28.77
CA LYS A 421 14.84 12.30 -29.55
C LYS A 421 15.30 13.59 -28.88
N ASN A 422 16.64 13.80 -28.81
CA ASN A 422 17.27 14.99 -28.21
C ASN A 422 16.69 15.32 -26.83
N VAL A 423 16.59 14.30 -25.96
CA VAL A 423 15.95 14.40 -24.66
C VAL A 423 16.88 15.12 -23.68
N VAL A 424 16.38 16.22 -23.10
CA VAL A 424 17.03 16.95 -22.01
C VAL A 424 16.16 16.80 -20.76
N LYS A 425 16.76 16.30 -19.67
CA LYS A 425 16.11 16.16 -18.37
C LYS A 425 16.82 17.01 -17.33
N THR A 426 16.06 17.78 -16.55
CA THR A 426 16.59 18.56 -15.42
C THR A 426 15.67 18.47 -14.23
N THR A 427 16.21 18.68 -13.03
CA THR A 427 15.44 18.71 -11.77
C THR A 427 15.68 20.04 -11.06
N VAL A 428 14.70 20.46 -10.26
CA VAL A 428 14.77 21.63 -9.38
C VAL A 428 14.14 21.30 -8.02
N SER A 429 14.36 22.16 -7.01
CA SER A 429 13.75 22.04 -5.68
C SER A 429 12.24 22.19 -5.74
N GLY A 430 11.54 21.78 -4.66
CA GLY A 430 10.08 21.85 -4.54
C GLY A 430 9.52 23.27 -4.50
N GLU A 431 10.33 24.23 -4.12
CA GLU A 431 9.97 25.66 -4.06
C GLU A 431 9.99 26.34 -5.44
N SER A 432 10.69 25.74 -6.40
CA SER A 432 10.83 26.34 -7.74
C SER A 432 9.60 26.08 -8.59
N LEU A 433 8.99 27.13 -9.11
CA LEU A 433 7.85 27.07 -10.03
C LEU A 433 8.21 27.42 -11.47
N SER A 434 9.48 27.62 -11.76
CA SER A 434 10.00 27.79 -13.12
C SER A 434 11.45 27.35 -13.23
N LYS A 435 11.88 27.06 -14.49
CA LYS A 435 13.26 26.74 -14.83
C LYS A 435 13.56 27.15 -16.26
N THR A 436 14.69 27.81 -16.46
CA THR A 436 15.27 27.97 -17.80
C THR A 436 16.10 26.72 -18.12
N VAL A 437 15.62 25.93 -19.09
CA VAL A 437 16.31 24.78 -19.64
C VAL A 437 17.24 25.26 -20.75
N THR A 438 18.52 24.91 -20.68
CA THR A 438 19.58 25.31 -21.62
C THR A 438 20.08 24.11 -22.41
N GLY A 439 20.99 24.32 -23.38
CA GLY A 439 21.57 23.25 -24.17
C GLY A 439 20.63 22.64 -25.21
N LEU A 440 19.59 23.38 -25.57
CA LEU A 440 18.63 22.95 -26.59
C LEU A 440 19.15 23.32 -28.01
N LYS A 441 18.86 22.50 -29.00
CA LYS A 441 19.27 22.74 -30.39
C LYS A 441 18.47 23.90 -30.98
N LYS A 442 19.17 24.96 -31.40
CA LYS A 442 18.58 26.18 -32.03
C LYS A 442 17.73 25.80 -33.24
N GLY A 443 16.57 26.48 -33.36
CA GLY A 443 15.66 26.34 -34.50
C GLY A 443 14.77 25.08 -34.43
N LYS A 444 14.95 24.20 -33.43
CA LYS A 444 14.09 23.01 -33.26
C LYS A 444 12.88 23.32 -32.36
N THR A 445 11.77 22.65 -32.62
CA THR A 445 10.62 22.64 -31.73
C THR A 445 10.84 21.59 -30.65
N TYR A 446 10.70 21.99 -29.40
CA TYR A 446 10.76 21.09 -28.25
C TYR A 446 9.36 20.92 -27.64
N TYR A 447 9.03 19.66 -27.37
CA TYR A 447 7.90 19.25 -26.54
C TYR A 447 8.38 19.18 -25.08
N VAL A 448 7.57 19.69 -24.17
CA VAL A 448 7.93 19.88 -22.77
C VAL A 448 6.85 19.30 -21.87
N LYS A 449 7.26 18.55 -20.85
CA LYS A 449 6.43 18.08 -19.75
C LYS A 449 7.15 18.21 -18.42
N VAL A 450 6.38 18.36 -17.34
CA VAL A 450 6.91 18.46 -15.97
C VAL A 450 6.15 17.49 -15.06
N ARG A 451 6.83 16.95 -14.06
CA ARG A 451 6.20 16.20 -12.96
C ARG A 451 6.89 16.54 -11.64
N ALA A 452 6.13 16.49 -10.56
CA ALA A 452 6.67 16.59 -9.21
C ALA A 452 7.21 15.25 -8.72
N TYR A 453 8.04 15.28 -7.67
CA TYR A 453 8.45 14.10 -6.92
C TYR A 453 8.51 14.38 -5.43
N LYS A 454 8.27 13.34 -4.62
CA LYS A 454 8.55 13.27 -3.19
C LYS A 454 9.71 12.30 -2.96
N THR A 455 10.62 12.65 -2.05
CA THR A 455 11.68 11.73 -1.61
C THR A 455 11.20 11.00 -0.36
N VAL A 456 11.10 9.68 -0.44
CA VAL A 456 10.70 8.80 0.66
C VAL A 456 11.84 7.81 0.89
N ASN A 457 12.36 7.74 2.10
CA ASN A 457 13.48 6.86 2.47
C ASN A 457 14.64 6.88 1.45
N GLY A 458 15.01 8.09 0.97
CA GLY A 458 16.09 8.32 0.02
C GLY A 458 15.76 7.98 -1.45
N LYS A 459 14.52 7.59 -1.77
CA LYS A 459 14.06 7.34 -3.15
C LYS A 459 13.04 8.37 -3.60
N LYS A 460 13.10 8.73 -4.90
CA LYS A 460 12.15 9.67 -5.52
C LYS A 460 10.93 8.91 -6.03
N ILE A 461 9.76 9.22 -5.49
CA ILE A 461 8.48 8.80 -6.04
C ILE A 461 7.96 9.93 -6.92
N TYR A 462 7.71 9.64 -8.18
CA TYR A 462 7.25 10.64 -9.13
C TYR A 462 5.73 10.58 -9.28
N GLY A 463 5.09 11.75 -9.28
CA GLY A 463 3.72 11.91 -9.73
C GLY A 463 3.59 11.84 -11.25
N LEU A 464 2.36 12.03 -11.74
CA LEU A 464 2.07 12.01 -13.16
C LEU A 464 2.67 13.22 -13.89
N TYR A 465 3.02 13.03 -15.15
CA TYR A 465 3.43 14.16 -16.00
C TYR A 465 2.26 15.10 -16.31
N SER A 466 2.57 16.38 -16.40
CA SER A 466 1.68 17.41 -16.95
C SER A 466 1.25 17.10 -18.38
N SER A 467 0.24 17.82 -18.85
CA SER A 467 0.00 17.97 -20.30
C SER A 467 1.25 18.52 -20.99
N VAL A 468 1.44 18.15 -22.26
CA VAL A 468 2.60 18.55 -23.05
C VAL A 468 2.34 19.92 -23.67
N LYS A 469 3.33 20.81 -23.61
CA LYS A 469 3.37 22.04 -24.43
C LYS A 469 4.55 21.97 -25.38
N SER A 470 4.52 22.75 -26.45
CA SER A 470 5.63 22.82 -27.40
C SER A 470 6.03 24.26 -27.68
N GLN A 471 7.31 24.48 -27.96
CA GLN A 471 7.89 25.76 -28.28
C GLN A 471 9.12 25.59 -29.17
N LYS A 472 9.22 26.44 -30.23
CA LYS A 472 10.45 26.53 -31.05
C LYS A 472 11.50 27.38 -30.32
N VAL A 473 12.78 26.93 -30.34
CA VAL A 473 13.91 27.54 -29.61
C VAL A 473 14.79 28.35 -30.54
#